data_e920dc0e78f2a51c734bb1b5ad8d125c
#
_entry.id   e920dc0e78f2a51c734bb1b5ad8d125c
#
_cell.length_a   1.000
_cell.length_b   1.000
_cell.length_c   1.000
_cell.angle_alpha   90.00
_cell.angle_beta   90.00
_cell.angle_gamma   90.00
#
_symmetry.space_group_name_H-M   'P 1'
#
loop_
_entity.id
_entity.type
_entity.pdbx_description
1 polymer ?
#
loop_
_entity_poly.entity_id
_entity_poly.type
_entity_poly.pdbx_seq_one_letter_code
_entity_poly.pdbx_strand_id
1 'polypeptide(L)'
;MNKIKHIIWDWNGTLVDDAWLFVELMNKVLKKRGLPLITLTDYKNTFCFPLEKYYQNLGFNFKDEPYEIPSMEFVDFYNTNKFRPILYPRATELINKIKRAGINNYILSAQNHHSLLELVDFYNLKNLFKEIKGTDNLHARGKDLMAEQLLDFSNKADNILFIGDTNLDVQIATHYQSHIIGLTFGHQSKDRFPVLKNLTLVDSFEDLYSYLTLKLMENQ
;
A
#
# COMPACT_ATOMS: atom_id res chain seq x y z
N MET A 1 18.22 16.34 7.74
CA MET A 1 17.13 16.01 6.80
C MET A 1 16.51 17.32 6.35
N ASN A 2 16.30 17.51 5.06
CA ASN A 2 15.55 18.68 4.59
C ASN A 2 14.09 18.59 5.10
N LYS A 3 13.41 19.73 5.23
CA LYS A 3 12.04 19.79 5.76
C LYS A 3 11.08 19.01 4.87
N ILE A 4 10.45 17.93 5.38
CA ILE A 4 9.43 17.16 4.69
C ILE A 4 8.26 18.09 4.35
N LYS A 5 7.84 18.09 3.10
CA LYS A 5 6.71 18.89 2.60
C LYS A 5 5.57 18.02 2.05
N HIS A 6 5.90 16.81 1.66
CA HIS A 6 4.98 15.89 1.00
C HIS A 6 5.12 14.50 1.61
N ILE A 7 3.99 13.85 1.95
CA ILE A 7 3.95 12.44 2.34
C ILE A 7 3.07 11.71 1.34
N ILE A 8 3.63 10.64 0.76
CA ILE A 8 2.94 9.75 -0.16
C ILE A 8 2.67 8.44 0.56
N TRP A 9 1.41 8.15 0.75
CA TRP A 9 0.91 6.97 1.45
C TRP A 9 0.49 5.90 0.44
N ASP A 10 0.88 4.66 0.66
CA ASP A 10 0.12 3.54 0.13
C ASP A 10 -1.21 3.39 0.89
N TRP A 11 -2.10 2.54 0.41
CA TRP A 11 -3.45 2.37 0.96
C TRP A 11 -3.60 1.06 1.71
N ASN A 12 -3.66 -0.08 0.97
CA ASN A 12 -3.86 -1.41 1.53
C ASN A 12 -2.64 -1.81 2.39
N GLY A 13 -2.87 -2.34 3.60
CA GLY A 13 -1.79 -2.71 4.52
C GLY A 13 -1.01 -1.53 5.12
N THR A 14 -1.27 -0.30 4.66
CA THR A 14 -0.59 0.92 5.11
C THR A 14 -1.52 1.82 5.94
N LEU A 15 -2.66 2.22 5.42
CA LEU A 15 -3.69 2.97 6.15
C LEU A 15 -4.83 2.07 6.60
N VAL A 16 -5.09 1.00 5.88
CA VAL A 16 -6.16 0.02 6.12
C VAL A 16 -5.56 -1.32 6.55
N ASP A 17 -6.09 -1.91 7.61
CA ASP A 17 -5.75 -3.26 8.08
C ASP A 17 -6.58 -4.30 7.35
N ASP A 18 -6.12 -4.72 6.18
CA ASP A 18 -6.88 -5.58 5.26
C ASP A 18 -6.14 -6.83 4.73
N ALA A 19 -4.91 -7.07 5.14
CA ALA A 19 -4.16 -8.27 4.70
C ALA A 19 -4.93 -9.58 5.02
N TRP A 20 -5.67 -9.64 6.13
CA TRP A 20 -6.51 -10.78 6.50
C TRP A 20 -7.65 -11.01 5.50
N LEU A 21 -8.24 -9.93 4.95
CA LEU A 21 -9.29 -10.03 3.93
C LEU A 21 -8.72 -10.59 2.64
N PHE A 22 -7.53 -10.14 2.20
CA PHE A 22 -6.87 -10.69 1.01
C PHE A 22 -6.64 -12.20 1.12
N VAL A 23 -6.23 -12.68 2.30
CA VAL A 23 -6.10 -14.13 2.57
C VAL A 23 -7.44 -14.83 2.49
N GLU A 24 -8.49 -14.30 3.14
CA GLU A 24 -9.84 -14.88 3.07
C GLU A 24 -10.33 -15.03 1.63
N LEU A 25 -10.18 -13.97 0.84
CA LEU A 25 -10.69 -13.93 -0.54
C LEU A 25 -9.85 -14.81 -1.47
N MET A 26 -8.51 -14.79 -1.34
CA MET A 26 -7.62 -15.66 -2.11
C MET A 26 -7.91 -17.14 -1.81
N ASN A 27 -8.18 -17.49 -0.56
CA ASN A 27 -8.55 -18.85 -0.20
C ASN A 27 -9.87 -19.31 -0.84
N LYS A 28 -10.82 -18.41 -1.12
CA LYS A 28 -12.02 -18.76 -1.91
C LYS A 28 -11.65 -19.09 -3.35
N VAL A 29 -10.73 -18.34 -3.96
CA VAL A 29 -10.25 -18.56 -5.34
C VAL A 29 -9.44 -19.84 -5.44
N LEU A 30 -8.54 -20.11 -4.47
CA LEU A 30 -7.74 -21.35 -4.37
C LEU A 30 -8.62 -22.59 -4.19
N LYS A 31 -9.59 -22.53 -3.29
CA LYS A 31 -10.50 -23.65 -2.99
C LYS A 31 -11.28 -24.11 -4.22
N LYS A 32 -11.73 -23.20 -5.08
CA LYS A 32 -12.43 -23.53 -6.34
C LYS A 32 -11.57 -24.41 -7.28
N ARG A 33 -10.23 -24.32 -7.17
CA ARG A 33 -9.26 -25.01 -8.03
C ARG A 33 -8.59 -26.19 -7.35
N GLY A 34 -8.99 -26.53 -6.11
CA GLY A 34 -8.35 -27.58 -5.32
C GLY A 34 -6.91 -27.28 -4.95
N LEU A 35 -6.50 -25.99 -5.01
CA LEU A 35 -5.16 -25.55 -4.62
C LEU A 35 -5.03 -25.45 -3.10
N PRO A 36 -3.81 -25.59 -2.54
CA PRO A 36 -3.57 -25.46 -1.11
C PRO A 36 -4.01 -24.09 -0.59
N LEU A 37 -4.70 -24.07 0.56
CA LEU A 37 -5.08 -22.82 1.22
C LEU A 37 -3.85 -22.23 1.92
N ILE A 38 -3.85 -20.89 2.04
CA ILE A 38 -2.75 -20.15 2.65
C ILE A 38 -3.16 -19.53 3.98
N THR A 39 -2.20 -19.42 4.88
CA THR A 39 -2.31 -18.64 6.12
C THR A 39 -1.91 -17.17 5.87
N LEU A 40 -2.15 -16.29 6.84
CA LEU A 40 -1.66 -14.90 6.78
C LEU A 40 -0.12 -14.84 6.70
N THR A 41 0.57 -15.76 7.37
CA THR A 41 2.04 -15.87 7.30
C THR A 41 2.50 -16.28 5.90
N ASP A 42 1.86 -17.29 5.29
CA ASP A 42 2.19 -17.70 3.91
C ASP A 42 1.95 -16.55 2.94
N TYR A 43 0.82 -15.85 3.10
CA TYR A 43 0.51 -14.67 2.30
C TYR A 43 1.62 -13.62 2.38
N LYS A 44 1.97 -13.16 3.58
CA LYS A 44 3.00 -12.12 3.77
C LYS A 44 4.37 -12.53 3.25
N ASN A 45 4.69 -13.82 3.28
CA ASN A 45 5.94 -14.37 2.78
C ASN A 45 5.97 -14.53 1.26
N THR A 46 4.83 -14.64 0.59
CA THR A 46 4.74 -14.95 -0.85
C THR A 46 4.20 -13.80 -1.70
N PHE A 47 3.39 -12.89 -1.11
CA PHE A 47 2.78 -11.78 -1.84
C PHE A 47 3.83 -10.90 -2.50
N CYS A 48 3.69 -10.66 -3.80
CA CYS A 48 4.64 -9.85 -4.59
C CYS A 48 3.99 -9.25 -5.83
N PHE A 49 4.66 -8.27 -6.41
CA PHE A 49 4.37 -7.75 -7.74
C PHE A 49 5.41 -8.28 -8.75
N PRO A 50 5.05 -8.50 -10.03
CA PRO A 50 3.67 -8.39 -10.56
C PRO A 50 2.76 -9.48 -9.98
N LEU A 51 1.44 -9.20 -9.94
CA LEU A 51 0.46 -10.12 -9.32
C LEU A 51 0.43 -11.50 -9.99
N GLU A 52 0.70 -11.60 -11.30
CA GLU A 52 0.79 -12.89 -12.01
C GLU A 52 1.84 -13.80 -11.36
N LYS A 53 2.98 -13.24 -10.91
CA LYS A 53 4.01 -14.01 -10.22
C LYS A 53 3.53 -14.51 -8.85
N TYR A 54 2.78 -13.69 -8.12
CA TYR A 54 2.17 -14.10 -6.87
C TYR A 54 1.22 -15.29 -7.07
N TYR A 55 0.31 -15.22 -8.05
CA TYR A 55 -0.60 -16.34 -8.37
C TYR A 55 0.16 -17.60 -8.77
N GLN A 56 1.21 -17.48 -9.60
CA GLN A 56 2.07 -18.64 -9.94
C GLN A 56 2.70 -19.28 -8.71
N ASN A 57 3.17 -18.48 -7.76
CA ASN A 57 3.74 -18.98 -6.50
C ASN A 57 2.69 -19.73 -5.65
N LEU A 58 1.40 -19.43 -5.81
CA LEU A 58 0.28 -20.14 -5.16
C LEU A 58 -0.15 -21.41 -5.91
N GLY A 59 0.47 -21.74 -7.05
CA GLY A 59 0.20 -22.94 -7.81
C GLY A 59 -0.74 -22.79 -9.00
N PHE A 60 -1.12 -21.55 -9.38
CA PHE A 60 -1.89 -21.32 -10.61
C PHE A 60 -1.05 -21.60 -11.84
N ASN A 61 -1.64 -22.33 -12.80
CA ASN A 61 -1.01 -22.62 -14.10
C ASN A 61 -1.75 -21.86 -15.22
N PHE A 62 -1.16 -20.79 -15.70
CA PHE A 62 -1.77 -19.93 -16.73
C PHE A 62 -1.74 -20.53 -18.14
N LYS A 63 -1.18 -21.74 -18.31
CA LYS A 63 -1.36 -22.52 -19.55
C LYS A 63 -2.72 -23.23 -19.58
N ASP A 64 -3.27 -23.57 -18.41
CA ASP A 64 -4.54 -24.28 -18.27
C ASP A 64 -5.71 -23.31 -18.11
N GLU A 65 -5.49 -22.20 -17.38
CA GLU A 65 -6.51 -21.16 -17.14
C GLU A 65 -5.86 -19.77 -17.19
N PRO A 66 -6.30 -18.86 -18.08
CA PRO A 66 -5.75 -17.50 -18.17
C PRO A 66 -5.80 -16.74 -16.83
N TYR A 67 -4.79 -15.92 -16.55
CA TYR A 67 -4.66 -15.13 -15.31
C TYR A 67 -5.90 -14.27 -15.01
N GLU A 68 -6.53 -13.75 -16.06
CA GLU A 68 -7.70 -12.87 -15.95
C GLU A 68 -8.87 -13.55 -15.22
N ILE A 69 -9.04 -14.88 -15.35
CA ILE A 69 -10.15 -15.60 -14.73
C ILE A 69 -10.04 -15.58 -13.20
N PRO A 70 -8.98 -16.12 -12.56
CA PRO A 70 -8.85 -16.09 -11.12
C PRO A 70 -8.67 -14.68 -10.55
N SER A 71 -8.07 -13.75 -11.31
CA SER A 71 -7.91 -12.37 -10.86
C SER A 71 -9.24 -11.61 -10.85
N MET A 72 -10.11 -11.79 -11.84
CA MET A 72 -11.44 -11.20 -11.84
C MET A 72 -12.32 -11.77 -10.73
N GLU A 73 -12.27 -13.09 -10.48
CA GLU A 73 -12.98 -13.69 -9.32
C GLU A 73 -12.53 -13.06 -7.99
N PHE A 74 -11.23 -12.83 -7.81
CA PHE A 74 -10.73 -12.14 -6.63
C PHE A 74 -11.28 -10.72 -6.54
N VAL A 75 -11.27 -9.96 -7.65
CA VAL A 75 -11.80 -8.59 -7.71
C VAL A 75 -13.29 -8.56 -7.37
N ASP A 76 -14.08 -9.51 -7.88
CA ASP A 76 -15.52 -9.60 -7.58
C ASP A 76 -15.76 -9.87 -6.08
N PHE A 77 -14.99 -10.80 -5.49
CA PHE A 77 -15.04 -11.03 -4.05
C PHE A 77 -14.60 -9.79 -3.26
N TYR A 78 -13.56 -9.11 -3.70
CA TYR A 78 -13.08 -7.90 -3.06
C TYR A 78 -14.14 -6.79 -3.09
N ASN A 79 -14.75 -6.52 -4.23
CA ASN A 79 -15.77 -5.49 -4.40
C ASN A 79 -16.96 -5.66 -3.44
N THR A 80 -17.35 -6.91 -3.14
CA THR A 80 -18.44 -7.21 -2.20
C THR A 80 -18.01 -7.14 -0.73
N ASN A 81 -16.71 -7.12 -0.42
CA ASN A 81 -16.18 -7.21 0.93
C ASN A 81 -15.28 -6.04 1.36
N LYS A 82 -14.93 -5.14 0.44
CA LYS A 82 -13.93 -4.08 0.64
C LYS A 82 -14.22 -3.09 1.76
N PHE A 83 -15.46 -3.02 2.24
CA PHE A 83 -15.85 -2.16 3.36
C PHE A 83 -15.77 -2.85 4.73
N ARG A 84 -15.33 -4.12 4.81
CA ARG A 84 -15.19 -4.88 6.07
C ARG A 84 -13.92 -4.52 6.86
N PRO A 85 -12.75 -4.28 6.22
CA PRO A 85 -11.56 -3.81 6.92
C PRO A 85 -11.80 -2.48 7.64
N ILE A 86 -10.90 -2.15 8.55
CA ILE A 86 -10.90 -0.87 9.26
C ILE A 86 -9.55 -0.15 9.06
N LEU A 87 -9.54 1.15 9.25
CA LEU A 87 -8.29 1.90 9.32
C LEU A 87 -7.46 1.43 10.53
N TYR A 88 -6.15 1.44 10.39
CA TYR A 88 -5.29 1.26 11.56
C TYR A 88 -5.64 2.29 12.64
N PRO A 89 -5.60 1.91 13.93
CA PRO A 89 -5.85 2.84 15.03
C PRO A 89 -5.02 4.12 14.89
N ARG A 90 -5.63 5.27 15.10
CA ARG A 90 -5.00 6.60 15.00
C ARG A 90 -4.60 7.06 13.59
N ALA A 91 -4.89 6.31 12.52
CA ALA A 91 -4.54 6.72 11.15
C ALA A 91 -5.11 8.10 10.79
N THR A 92 -6.40 8.30 11.00
CA THR A 92 -7.06 9.60 10.77
C THR A 92 -6.46 10.73 11.60
N GLU A 93 -6.14 10.46 12.88
CA GLU A 93 -5.51 11.43 13.77
C GLU A 93 -4.14 11.86 13.24
N LEU A 94 -3.31 10.91 12.84
CA LEU A 94 -1.97 11.15 12.31
C LEU A 94 -2.01 12.00 11.03
N ILE A 95 -2.85 11.61 10.06
CA ILE A 95 -2.98 12.34 8.79
C ILE A 95 -3.45 13.79 9.03
N ASN A 96 -4.41 13.98 9.95
CA ASN A 96 -4.85 15.32 10.35
C ASN A 96 -3.73 16.16 10.98
N LYS A 97 -2.93 15.55 11.85
CA LYS A 97 -1.78 16.20 12.51
C LYS A 97 -0.75 16.66 11.48
N ILE A 98 -0.42 15.79 10.52
CA ILE A 98 0.48 16.09 9.40
C ILE A 98 -0.05 17.25 8.57
N LYS A 99 -1.33 17.22 8.21
CA LYS A 99 -1.97 18.30 7.45
C LYS A 99 -1.93 19.63 8.19
N ARG A 100 -2.21 19.64 9.50
CA ARG A 100 -2.13 20.85 10.34
C ARG A 100 -0.71 21.42 10.44
N ALA A 101 0.31 20.58 10.31
CA ALA A 101 1.71 21.01 10.23
C ALA A 101 2.10 21.59 8.86
N GLY A 102 1.15 21.73 7.92
CA GLY A 102 1.37 22.28 6.59
C GLY A 102 2.00 21.30 5.60
N ILE A 103 2.00 20.01 5.91
CA ILE A 103 2.54 18.95 5.03
C ILE A 103 1.39 18.39 4.18
N ASN A 104 1.61 18.26 2.88
CA ASN A 104 0.63 17.71 1.96
C ASN A 104 0.65 16.18 2.01
N ASN A 105 -0.52 15.56 2.18
CA ASN A 105 -0.70 14.12 2.07
C ASN A 105 -1.23 13.75 0.68
N TYR A 106 -0.75 12.62 0.15
CA TYR A 106 -1.17 12.02 -1.12
C TYR A 106 -1.38 10.53 -0.92
N ILE A 107 -2.28 9.93 -1.69
CA ILE A 107 -2.40 8.47 -1.79
C ILE A 107 -1.89 8.03 -3.16
N LEU A 108 -1.04 7.01 -3.17
CA LEU A 108 -0.56 6.31 -4.36
C LEU A 108 -0.71 4.81 -4.13
N SER A 109 -1.69 4.19 -4.76
CA SER A 109 -2.05 2.79 -4.52
C SER A 109 -2.09 1.96 -5.81
N ALA A 110 -1.77 0.68 -5.70
CA ALA A 110 -2.01 -0.32 -6.74
C ALA A 110 -3.49 -0.74 -6.84
N GLN A 111 -4.33 -0.26 -5.95
CA GLN A 111 -5.77 -0.45 -5.95
C GLN A 111 -6.42 0.17 -7.19
N ASN A 112 -7.50 -0.44 -7.73
CA ASN A 112 -8.32 0.22 -8.75
C ASN A 112 -8.77 1.61 -8.30
N HIS A 113 -8.59 2.62 -9.16
CA HIS A 113 -8.79 4.03 -8.81
C HIS A 113 -10.20 4.34 -8.32
N HIS A 114 -11.22 3.83 -9.02
CA HIS A 114 -12.63 4.06 -8.64
C HIS A 114 -12.93 3.44 -7.27
N SER A 115 -12.52 2.18 -7.07
CA SER A 115 -12.69 1.48 -5.80
C SER A 115 -11.94 2.16 -4.65
N LEU A 116 -10.75 2.71 -4.92
CA LEU A 116 -9.98 3.50 -3.94
C LEU A 116 -10.72 4.76 -3.53
N LEU A 117 -11.30 5.51 -4.49
CA LEU A 117 -12.07 6.72 -4.17
C LEU A 117 -13.30 6.41 -3.31
N GLU A 118 -14.01 5.31 -3.59
CA GLU A 118 -15.15 4.86 -2.76
C GLU A 118 -14.72 4.55 -1.32
N LEU A 119 -13.57 3.89 -1.15
CA LEU A 119 -13.02 3.57 0.18
C LEU A 119 -12.59 4.83 0.93
N VAL A 120 -11.87 5.73 0.27
CA VAL A 120 -11.44 7.00 0.89
C VAL A 120 -12.64 7.84 1.32
N ASP A 121 -13.72 7.85 0.55
CA ASP A 121 -14.96 8.53 0.88
C ASP A 121 -15.69 7.84 2.05
N PHE A 122 -15.79 6.51 2.02
CA PHE A 122 -16.37 5.69 3.11
C PHE A 122 -15.71 5.97 4.48
N TYR A 123 -14.38 6.13 4.50
CA TYR A 123 -13.66 6.45 5.74
C TYR A 123 -13.62 7.97 6.04
N ASN A 124 -14.28 8.81 5.24
CA ASN A 124 -14.30 10.28 5.39
C ASN A 124 -12.90 10.92 5.34
N LEU A 125 -11.99 10.39 4.53
CA LEU A 125 -10.60 10.85 4.45
C LEU A 125 -10.32 11.79 3.26
N LYS A 126 -11.24 11.93 2.30
CA LYS A 126 -11.03 12.65 1.04
C LYS A 126 -10.41 14.04 1.23
N ASN A 127 -10.89 14.79 2.20
CA ASN A 127 -10.43 16.15 2.48
C ASN A 127 -9.04 16.22 3.14
N LEU A 128 -8.44 15.08 3.52
CA LEU A 128 -7.13 15.01 4.16
C LEU A 128 -6.00 14.87 3.15
N PHE A 129 -6.32 14.51 1.91
CA PHE A 129 -5.36 14.29 0.84
C PHE A 129 -5.49 15.35 -0.25
N LYS A 130 -4.34 15.79 -0.77
CA LYS A 130 -4.27 16.74 -1.88
C LYS A 130 -4.60 16.07 -3.20
N GLU A 131 -4.15 14.83 -3.35
CA GLU A 131 -4.41 14.01 -4.54
C GLU A 131 -4.44 12.53 -4.16
N ILE A 132 -5.23 11.75 -4.89
CA ILE A 132 -5.43 10.31 -4.70
C ILE A 132 -5.27 9.66 -6.07
N LYS A 133 -4.33 8.72 -6.20
CA LYS A 133 -4.07 7.96 -7.41
C LYS A 133 -4.14 6.47 -7.14
N GLY A 134 -4.92 5.78 -7.96
CA GLY A 134 -5.01 4.32 -8.03
C GLY A 134 -4.87 3.84 -9.46
N THR A 135 -4.67 2.56 -9.69
CA THR A 135 -4.51 1.98 -11.03
C THR A 135 -5.85 1.75 -11.73
N ASP A 136 -5.84 1.73 -13.07
CA ASP A 136 -7.03 1.44 -13.88
C ASP A 136 -6.95 0.05 -14.54
N ASN A 137 -6.05 -0.84 -14.06
CA ASN A 137 -5.84 -2.16 -14.65
C ASN A 137 -5.83 -3.30 -13.63
N LEU A 138 -6.18 -4.51 -14.10
CA LEU A 138 -6.24 -5.73 -13.28
C LEU A 138 -4.87 -6.25 -12.80
N HIS A 139 -3.78 -5.80 -13.42
CA HIS A 139 -2.43 -6.26 -13.13
C HIS A 139 -1.76 -5.46 -12.01
N ALA A 140 -2.41 -4.44 -11.47
CA ALA A 140 -1.84 -3.49 -10.51
C ALA A 140 -0.49 -2.89 -11.00
N ARG A 141 -0.35 -2.76 -12.33
CA ARG A 141 0.83 -2.17 -12.98
C ARG A 141 0.67 -0.67 -13.14
N GLY A 142 1.80 0.03 -13.20
CA GLY A 142 1.81 1.47 -13.49
C GLY A 142 1.79 2.36 -12.25
N LYS A 143 1.92 1.79 -11.03
CA LYS A 143 2.09 2.58 -9.81
C LYS A 143 3.30 3.52 -9.90
N ASP A 144 4.37 3.09 -10.56
CA ASP A 144 5.56 3.87 -10.90
C ASP A 144 5.25 5.05 -11.83
N LEU A 145 4.50 4.82 -12.92
CA LEU A 145 4.06 5.88 -13.83
C LEU A 145 3.13 6.90 -13.15
N MET A 146 2.26 6.44 -12.25
CA MET A 146 1.41 7.33 -11.48
C MET A 146 2.20 8.15 -10.47
N ALA A 147 3.29 7.59 -9.93
CA ALA A 147 4.19 8.31 -9.06
C ALA A 147 4.82 9.50 -9.80
N GLU A 148 5.22 9.33 -11.07
CA GLU A 148 5.71 10.45 -11.90
C GLU A 148 4.70 11.59 -11.97
N GLN A 149 3.43 11.28 -12.22
CA GLN A 149 2.37 12.30 -12.29
C GLN A 149 2.14 13.01 -10.97
N LEU A 150 2.20 12.27 -9.84
CA LEU A 150 2.08 12.87 -8.51
C LEU A 150 3.27 13.74 -8.13
N LEU A 151 4.48 13.40 -8.61
CA LEU A 151 5.73 14.04 -8.21
C LEU A 151 6.16 15.18 -9.16
N ASP A 152 5.43 15.42 -10.24
CA ASP A 152 5.72 16.49 -11.21
C ASP A 152 5.75 17.89 -10.57
N PHE A 153 5.14 18.04 -9.39
CA PHE A 153 5.15 19.28 -8.60
C PHE A 153 6.33 19.40 -7.62
N SER A 154 7.17 18.36 -7.46
CA SER A 154 8.27 18.37 -6.49
C SER A 154 9.63 18.28 -7.19
N ASN A 155 10.27 19.42 -7.36
CA ASN A 155 11.63 19.47 -7.92
C ASN A 155 12.74 19.00 -6.96
N LYS A 156 12.40 18.41 -5.78
CA LYS A 156 13.39 17.99 -4.78
C LYS A 156 12.93 16.72 -4.03
N ALA A 157 13.55 15.61 -4.34
CA ALA A 157 13.36 14.32 -3.67
C ALA A 157 13.46 14.38 -2.13
N ASP A 158 14.34 15.21 -1.60
CA ASP A 158 14.57 15.39 -0.16
C ASP A 158 13.39 15.92 0.66
N ASN A 159 12.33 16.40 -0.02
CA ASN A 159 11.13 16.92 0.64
C ASN A 159 9.98 15.94 0.64
N ILE A 160 10.18 14.72 0.11
CA ILE A 160 9.17 13.68 -0.04
C ILE A 160 9.50 12.52 0.89
N LEU A 161 8.48 12.06 1.60
CA LEU A 161 8.52 10.83 2.40
C LEU A 161 7.49 9.87 1.83
N PHE A 162 7.90 8.65 1.48
CA PHE A 162 7.00 7.56 1.17
C PHE A 162 6.69 6.75 2.42
N ILE A 163 5.47 6.21 2.49
CA ILE A 163 5.05 5.28 3.54
C ILE A 163 4.28 4.16 2.86
N GLY A 164 4.75 2.93 3.00
CA GLY A 164 4.16 1.76 2.37
C GLY A 164 4.63 0.47 3.02
N ASP A 165 3.98 -0.63 2.69
CA ASP A 165 4.18 -1.93 3.32
C ASP A 165 4.70 -3.00 2.37
N THR A 166 5.08 -2.62 1.14
CA THR A 166 5.59 -3.53 0.13
C THR A 166 6.92 -3.09 -0.50
N ASN A 167 7.62 -4.06 -1.11
CA ASN A 167 8.82 -3.77 -1.89
C ASN A 167 8.56 -2.89 -3.12
N LEU A 168 7.32 -2.84 -3.62
CA LEU A 168 6.96 -1.93 -4.70
C LEU A 168 7.10 -0.46 -4.25
N ASP A 169 6.67 -0.15 -3.03
CA ASP A 169 6.81 1.20 -2.44
C ASP A 169 8.29 1.55 -2.25
N VAL A 170 9.09 0.59 -1.78
CA VAL A 170 10.54 0.77 -1.62
C VAL A 170 11.22 1.04 -2.96
N GLN A 171 10.86 0.31 -4.02
CA GLN A 171 11.39 0.51 -5.37
C GLN A 171 11.06 1.91 -5.90
N ILE A 172 9.79 2.34 -5.75
CA ILE A 172 9.35 3.67 -6.18
C ILE A 172 10.11 4.75 -5.41
N ALA A 173 10.13 4.70 -4.08
CA ALA A 173 10.85 5.68 -3.27
C ALA A 173 12.35 5.74 -3.62
N THR A 174 12.98 4.60 -3.87
CA THR A 174 14.39 4.50 -4.25
C THR A 174 14.63 5.11 -5.64
N HIS A 175 13.75 4.86 -6.60
CA HIS A 175 13.82 5.47 -7.92
C HIS A 175 13.83 7.00 -7.85
N TYR A 176 13.00 7.57 -6.96
CA TYR A 176 12.95 9.02 -6.72
C TYR A 176 13.96 9.53 -5.69
N GLN A 177 14.91 8.70 -5.24
CA GLN A 177 15.93 9.03 -4.25
C GLN A 177 15.33 9.62 -2.96
N SER A 178 14.11 9.23 -2.62
CA SER A 178 13.36 9.70 -1.47
C SER A 178 13.48 8.75 -0.30
N HIS A 179 13.23 9.25 0.92
CA HIS A 179 13.08 8.41 2.10
C HIS A 179 11.77 7.63 2.06
N ILE A 180 11.79 6.42 2.64
CA ILE A 180 10.61 5.59 2.83
C ILE A 180 10.57 5.03 4.26
N ILE A 181 9.38 5.02 4.84
CA ILE A 181 9.06 4.21 6.02
C ILE A 181 8.36 2.95 5.53
N GLY A 182 9.01 1.80 5.72
CA GLY A 182 8.46 0.49 5.42
C GLY A 182 7.69 -0.07 6.62
N LEU A 183 6.44 -0.46 6.40
CA LEU A 183 5.55 -1.00 7.44
C LEU A 183 5.60 -2.52 7.42
N THR A 184 6.12 -3.16 8.48
CA THR A 184 6.33 -4.62 8.51
C THR A 184 5.08 -5.40 8.90
N PHE A 185 4.00 -4.71 9.23
CA PHE A 185 2.74 -5.31 9.67
C PHE A 185 1.68 -5.43 8.56
N GLY A 186 1.90 -4.82 7.37
CA GLY A 186 0.99 -4.86 6.23
C GLY A 186 1.01 -6.18 5.43
N HIS A 187 1.09 -6.09 4.09
CA HIS A 187 0.99 -7.24 3.18
C HIS A 187 2.29 -8.04 3.00
N GLN A 188 3.45 -7.49 3.39
CA GLN A 188 4.72 -8.23 3.31
C GLN A 188 5.36 -8.41 4.68
N SER A 189 6.08 -9.54 4.85
CA SER A 189 6.85 -9.80 6.07
C SER A 189 8.13 -8.96 6.11
N LYS A 190 8.60 -8.67 7.33
CA LYS A 190 9.78 -7.85 7.61
C LYS A 190 11.03 -8.32 6.85
N ASP A 191 11.26 -9.63 6.82
CA ASP A 191 12.45 -10.24 6.22
C ASP A 191 12.55 -10.05 4.70
N ARG A 192 11.49 -9.59 4.07
CA ARG A 192 11.43 -9.32 2.63
C ARG A 192 11.87 -7.91 2.26
N PHE A 193 11.99 -7.01 3.22
CA PHE A 193 12.48 -5.66 2.97
C PHE A 193 14.00 -5.66 2.75
N PRO A 194 14.50 -4.91 1.76
CA PRO A 194 15.95 -4.77 1.54
C PRO A 194 16.59 -3.90 2.62
N VAL A 195 17.89 -4.06 2.81
CA VAL A 195 18.68 -3.17 3.67
C VAL A 195 19.14 -1.96 2.86
N LEU A 196 18.53 -0.79 3.08
CA LEU A 196 18.82 0.44 2.33
C LEU A 196 18.96 1.63 3.30
N LYS A 197 19.83 2.60 2.94
CA LYS A 197 20.06 3.81 3.77
C LYS A 197 18.84 4.73 3.84
N ASN A 198 17.99 4.72 2.81
CA ASN A 198 16.80 5.55 2.72
C ASN A 198 15.53 4.83 3.22
N LEU A 199 15.65 3.62 3.79
CA LEU A 199 14.54 2.84 4.33
C LEU A 199 14.62 2.80 5.86
N THR A 200 13.52 3.16 6.51
CA THR A 200 13.28 2.98 7.94
C THR A 200 12.14 2.00 8.12
N LEU A 201 12.32 0.92 8.88
CA LEU A 201 11.26 -0.04 9.15
C LEU A 201 10.59 0.27 10.49
N VAL A 202 9.26 0.14 10.54
CA VAL A 202 8.46 0.22 11.76
C VAL A 202 7.54 -0.98 11.88
N ASP A 203 7.37 -1.49 13.10
CA ASP A 203 6.74 -2.76 13.36
C ASP A 203 5.26 -2.64 13.82
N SER A 204 4.79 -1.40 14.02
CA SER A 204 3.39 -1.12 14.36
C SER A 204 2.95 0.27 13.87
N PHE A 205 1.64 0.50 13.77
CA PHE A 205 1.12 1.83 13.45
C PHE A 205 1.39 2.84 14.58
N GLU A 206 1.49 2.39 15.84
CA GLU A 206 1.86 3.23 16.98
C GLU A 206 3.31 3.70 16.89
N ASP A 207 4.23 2.84 16.44
CA ASP A 207 5.61 3.23 16.17
C ASP A 207 5.69 4.28 15.04
N LEU A 208 4.92 4.08 13.97
CA LEU A 208 4.79 5.06 12.88
C LEU A 208 4.28 6.41 13.40
N TYR A 209 3.21 6.38 14.21
CA TYR A 209 2.62 7.57 14.81
C TYR A 209 3.63 8.32 15.68
N SER A 210 4.33 7.61 16.54
CA SER A 210 5.35 8.16 17.44
C SER A 210 6.51 8.77 16.66
N TYR A 211 7.03 8.03 15.67
CA TYR A 211 8.13 8.49 14.81
C TYR A 211 7.77 9.78 14.07
N LEU A 212 6.62 9.82 13.39
CA LEU A 212 6.21 11.00 12.64
C LEU A 212 5.86 12.18 13.55
N THR A 213 5.28 11.95 14.72
CA THR A 213 5.02 13.02 15.68
C THR A 213 6.30 13.68 16.16
N LEU A 214 7.34 12.91 16.50
CA LEU A 214 8.66 13.46 16.87
C LEU A 214 9.26 14.27 15.70
N LYS A 215 9.20 13.75 14.48
CA LYS A 215 9.70 14.46 13.29
C LYS A 215 8.96 15.77 13.00
N LEU A 216 7.67 15.84 13.28
CA LEU A 216 6.90 17.08 13.16
C LEU A 216 7.33 18.14 14.19
N MET A 217 7.71 17.74 15.39
CA MET A 217 8.23 18.65 16.44
C MET A 217 9.62 19.19 16.07
N GLU A 218 10.49 18.37 15.48
CA GLU A 218 11.83 18.80 15.03
C GLU A 218 11.78 19.79 13.85
N ASN A 219 10.66 19.88 13.13
CA ASN A 219 10.47 20.73 11.95
C ASN A 219 9.79 22.09 12.26
N GLN A 220 9.40 22.34 13.52
CA GLN A 220 8.85 23.63 13.98
C GLN A 220 9.97 24.53 14.50
#